data_4c011666d8c9ea820043203c92cd16a8
#
_entry.id   4c011666d8c9ea820043203c92cd16a8
#
_cell.length_a   1.000
_cell.length_b   1.000
_cell.length_c   1.000
_cell.angle_alpha   90.00
_cell.angle_beta   90.00
_cell.angle_gamma   90.00
#
_symmetry.space_group_name_H-M   'P 1'
#
loop_
_entity.id
_entity.type
_entity.pdbx_description
1 polymer ?
#
loop_
_entity_poly.entity_id
_entity_poly.type
_entity_poly.pdbx_seq_one_letter_code
_entity_poly.pdbx_strand_id
1 'polypeptide(L)' 'MERDAFERSLKAFTRRTPFHPFVVELVSGGQLQVYHPEALVFRNAIAVHFSQKGIPTLFDHQGVARMVETVEVSSPT' A
#
# COMPACT_ATOMS: atom_id res chain seq x y z
N MET A 1 3.73 -6.75 -9.76
CA MET A 1 2.92 -7.72 -9.01
C MET A 1 1.81 -8.24 -9.92
N GLU A 2 1.47 -9.49 -9.79
CA GLU A 2 0.43 -10.09 -10.59
C GLU A 2 -0.92 -9.45 -10.24
N ARG A 3 -1.81 -9.31 -11.22
CA ARG A 3 -3.04 -8.51 -11.06
C ARG A 3 -3.93 -9.01 -9.94
N ASP A 4 -4.21 -10.32 -9.90
CA ASP A 4 -5.09 -10.85 -8.88
C ASP A 4 -4.46 -10.74 -7.50
N ALA A 5 -3.16 -10.97 -7.41
CA ALA A 5 -2.44 -10.82 -6.14
C ALA A 5 -2.47 -9.36 -5.68
N PHE A 6 -2.36 -8.42 -6.61
CA PHE A 6 -2.43 -7.01 -6.30
C PHE A 6 -3.77 -6.65 -5.68
N GLU A 7 -4.85 -7.08 -6.30
CA GLU A 7 -6.19 -6.77 -5.80
C GLU A 7 -6.46 -7.43 -4.46
N ARG A 8 -6.09 -8.70 -4.33
CA ARG A 8 -6.28 -9.42 -3.06
C ARG A 8 -5.48 -8.79 -1.94
N SER A 9 -4.23 -8.42 -2.24
CA SER A 9 -3.37 -7.82 -1.23
C SER A 9 -3.90 -6.48 -0.76
N LEU A 10 -4.33 -5.63 -1.70
CA LEU A 10 -4.88 -4.33 -1.33
C LEU A 10 -6.12 -4.50 -0.46
N LYS A 11 -7.01 -5.41 -0.83
CA LYS A 11 -8.21 -5.66 -0.04
C LYS A 11 -7.85 -6.17 1.34
N ALA A 12 -6.92 -7.11 1.42
CA ALA A 12 -6.53 -7.70 2.69
C ALA A 12 -5.92 -6.66 3.61
N PHE A 13 -5.00 -5.84 3.08
CA PHE A 13 -4.32 -4.85 3.90
C PHE A 13 -5.22 -3.69 4.30
N THR A 14 -6.10 -3.23 3.40
CA THR A 14 -6.93 -2.07 3.69
C THR A 14 -8.15 -2.40 4.55
N ARG A 15 -8.62 -3.66 4.51
CA ARG A 15 -9.82 -4.07 5.25
C ARG A 15 -9.52 -4.77 6.57
N ARG A 16 -8.27 -4.82 6.93
CA ARG A 16 -7.83 -5.45 8.16
C ARG A 16 -8.37 -4.69 9.36
N THR A 17 -8.84 -5.41 10.38
CA THR A 17 -9.38 -4.80 11.58
C THR A 17 -8.67 -5.37 12.80
N PRO A 18 -7.94 -4.56 13.59
CA PRO A 18 -7.67 -3.15 13.32
C PRO A 18 -6.70 -2.98 12.15
N PHE A 19 -6.77 -1.81 11.53
CA PHE A 19 -5.89 -1.50 10.42
C PHE A 19 -4.44 -1.41 10.90
N HIS A 20 -3.53 -1.97 10.12
CA HIS A 20 -2.09 -1.86 10.37
C HIS A 20 -1.45 -1.14 9.20
N PRO A 21 -0.64 -0.12 9.44
CA PRO A 21 0.05 0.55 8.34
C PRO A 21 0.92 -0.42 7.54
N PHE A 22 1.03 -0.15 6.27
CA PHE A 22 1.84 -0.99 5.40
C PHE A 22 2.50 -0.13 4.32
N VAL A 23 3.45 -0.72 3.62
CA VAL A 23 4.21 -0.02 2.58
C VAL A 23 4.01 -0.75 1.27
N VAL A 24 3.73 0.02 0.21
CA VAL A 24 3.72 -0.49 -1.15
C VAL A 24 5.07 -0.17 -1.74
N GLU A 25 5.85 -1.20 -2.07
CA GLU A 25 7.16 -1.03 -2.67
C GLU A 25 7.03 -1.11 -4.18
N LEU A 26 7.52 -0.09 -4.85
CA LEU A 26 7.42 0.01 -6.30
C LEU A 26 8.66 -0.58 -6.94
N VAL A 27 8.49 -1.09 -8.17
CA VAL A 27 9.63 -1.67 -8.90
C VAL A 27 10.70 -0.61 -9.20
N SER A 28 10.32 0.67 -9.19
CA SER A 28 11.28 1.77 -9.37
C SER A 28 12.16 1.99 -8.16
N GLY A 29 11.82 1.36 -7.04
CA GLY A 29 12.54 1.57 -5.78
C GLY A 29 11.83 2.51 -4.83
N GLY A 30 10.78 3.18 -5.28
CA GLY A 30 10.01 4.06 -4.42
C GLY A 30 9.16 3.28 -3.44
N GLN A 31 8.74 3.96 -2.38
CA GLN A 31 7.89 3.36 -1.36
C GLN A 31 6.73 4.29 -1.07
N LEU A 32 5.54 3.73 -0.97
CA LEU A 32 4.33 4.48 -0.64
C LEU A 32 3.84 3.97 0.70
N GLN A 33 3.87 4.84 1.71
CA GLN A 33 3.43 4.44 3.05
C GLN A 33 1.95 4.70 3.20
N VAL A 34 1.22 3.68 3.60
CA VAL A 34 -0.22 3.76 3.78
C VAL A 34 -0.50 3.80 5.28
N TYR A 35 -0.88 4.96 5.77
CA TYR A 35 -1.04 5.20 7.20
C TYR A 35 -2.42 4.80 7.70
N HIS A 36 -3.41 4.85 6.84
CA HIS A 36 -4.75 4.42 7.19
C HIS A 36 -5.46 4.03 5.91
N PRO A 37 -6.57 3.30 6.02
CA PRO A 37 -7.17 2.68 4.82
C PRO A 37 -7.63 3.70 3.79
N GLU A 38 -7.93 4.92 4.21
CA GLU A 38 -8.42 5.93 3.29
C GLU A 38 -7.30 6.60 2.50
N ALA A 39 -6.05 6.33 2.85
CA ALA A 39 -4.92 6.87 2.11
C ALA A 39 -4.73 6.18 0.77
N LEU A 40 -5.47 5.12 0.52
CA LEU A 40 -5.32 4.34 -0.70
C LEU A 40 -6.69 4.03 -1.27
N VAL A 41 -6.91 4.41 -2.52
CA VAL A 41 -8.14 4.10 -3.23
C VAL A 41 -7.75 3.26 -4.43
N PHE A 42 -8.45 2.15 -4.63
CA PHE A 42 -8.10 1.28 -5.74
C PHE A 42 -9.34 0.72 -6.39
N ARG A 43 -9.20 0.42 -7.68
CA ARG A 43 -10.26 -0.19 -8.45
C ARG A 43 -9.62 -1.00 -9.56
N ASN A 44 -9.97 -2.29 -9.63
CA ASN A 44 -9.38 -3.21 -10.60
C ASN A 44 -7.87 -3.25 -10.37
N ALA A 45 -7.09 -2.95 -11.38
CA ALA A 45 -5.64 -3.06 -11.31
C ALA A 45 -4.94 -1.72 -11.11
N ILE A 46 -5.70 -0.68 -10.75
CA ILE A 46 -5.16 0.68 -10.63
C ILE A 46 -5.45 1.19 -9.23
N ALA A 47 -4.50 1.93 -8.67
CA ALA A 47 -4.66 2.50 -7.34
C ALA A 47 -4.12 3.92 -7.30
N VAL A 48 -4.63 4.68 -6.33
CA VAL A 48 -4.18 6.04 -6.06
C VAL A 48 -3.80 6.10 -4.59
N HIS A 49 -2.59 6.53 -4.31
CA HIS A 49 -2.10 6.72 -2.96
C HIS A 49 -2.09 8.22 -2.66
N PHE A 50 -2.61 8.59 -1.50
CA PHE A 50 -2.59 9.98 -1.04
C PHE A 50 -1.58 10.10 0.08
N SER A 51 -0.59 10.98 -0.10
CA SER A 51 0.38 11.25 0.95
C SER A 51 -0.30 12.00 2.09
N GLN A 52 0.42 12.18 3.20
CA GLN A 52 -0.09 12.95 4.31
C GLN A 52 -0.43 14.38 3.92
N LYS A 53 0.21 14.89 2.87
CA LYS A 53 -0.06 16.22 2.36
C LYS A 53 -1.15 16.22 1.29
N GLY A 54 -1.76 15.08 1.04
CA GLY A 54 -2.83 14.97 0.05
C GLY A 54 -2.36 14.88 -1.38
N ILE A 55 -1.10 14.59 -1.61
CA ILE A 55 -0.56 14.47 -2.96
C ILE A 55 -0.87 13.08 -3.49
N PRO A 56 -1.59 12.98 -4.62
CA PRO A 56 -1.95 11.68 -5.17
C PRO A 56 -0.80 11.09 -6.00
N THR A 57 -0.64 9.78 -5.91
CA THR A 57 0.29 9.03 -6.75
C THR A 57 -0.48 7.87 -7.35
N LEU A 58 -0.59 7.86 -8.67
CA LEU A 58 -1.26 6.78 -9.37
C LEU A 58 -0.27 5.67 -9.67
N PHE A 59 -0.71 4.43 -9.50
CA PHE A 59 0.12 3.29 -9.84
C PHE A 59 -0.78 2.11 -10.16
N ASP A 60 -0.22 1.12 -10.86
CA ASP A 60 -0.96 -0.08 -11.21
C ASP A 60 -0.19 -1.31 -10.73
N HIS A 61 -0.78 -2.49 -10.98
CA HIS A 61 -0.18 -3.72 -10.49
C HIS A 61 1.22 -3.97 -11.06
N GLN A 62 1.50 -3.48 -12.26
CA GLN A 62 2.81 -3.69 -12.86
C GLN A 62 3.90 -2.86 -12.20
N GLY A 63 3.53 -1.74 -11.59
CA GLY A 63 4.48 -0.89 -10.89
C GLY A 63 4.80 -1.33 -9.48
N VAL A 64 4.14 -2.35 -8.96
CA VAL A 64 4.32 -2.79 -7.59
C VAL A 64 5.22 -4.00 -7.53
N ALA A 65 6.26 -3.91 -6.70
CA ALA A 65 7.13 -5.05 -6.44
C ALA A 65 6.53 -5.94 -5.35
N ARG A 66 6.08 -5.32 -4.25
CA ARG A 66 5.46 -6.07 -3.16
C ARG A 66 4.81 -5.11 -2.18
N MET A 67 4.01 -5.66 -1.28
CA MET A 67 3.41 -4.91 -0.17
C MET A 67 3.87 -5.55 1.12
N VAL A 68 4.31 -4.71 2.07
CA VAL A 68 4.92 -5.19 3.30
C VAL A 68 4.29 -4.48 4.47
N GLU A 69 3.90 -5.24 5.48
CA GLU A 69 3.39 -4.63 6.69
C GLU A 69 4.50 -3.88 7.40
N THR A 70 4.20 -2.66 7.84
CA THR A 70 5.17 -1.88 8.58
C THR A 70 5.32 -2.48 9.95
N VAL A 71 6.49 -3.05 10.21
CA VAL A 71 6.78 -3.55 11.53
C VAL A 71 7.27 -2.39 12.34
N GLU A 72 6.50 -2.01 13.33
CA GLU A 72 6.97 -1.00 14.22
C GLU A 72 8.02 -1.60 15.10
N VAL A 73 9.22 -1.25 14.83
CA VAL A 73 10.32 -1.67 15.66
C VAL A 73 10.26 -0.78 16.87
N SER A 74 9.45 -1.12 17.74
CA SER A 74 9.54 -0.44 18.96
C SER A 74 10.80 -0.91 19.60
N SER A 75 11.54 -0.67 19.60
CA SER A 75 12.52 -1.13 20.07
C SER A 75 12.75 -1.30 20.96
N PRO A 76 13.00 -1.66 21.35
CA PRO A 76 13.22 -1.85 22.03
C PRO A 76 13.79 -1.82 22.62
N THR A 77 13.93 -1.72 22.76
CA THR A 77 14.24 -1.74 23.15
C THR A 77 14.63 -1.69 23.53
#